data_89107373fee95ff95e9b712851e6406b
#
_entry.id   89107373fee95ff95e9b712851e6406b
#
_cell.length_a   1.000
_cell.length_b   1.000
_cell.length_c   1.000
_cell.angle_alpha   90.00
_cell.angle_beta   90.00
_cell.angle_gamma   90.00
#
_symmetry.space_group_name_H-M   'P 1'
#
loop_
_entity.id
_entity.type
_entity.pdbx_description
1 polymer ?
#
loop_
_entity_poly.entity_id
_entity_poly.type
_entity_poly.pdbx_seq_one_letter_code
_entity_poly.pdbx_strand_id
1 'polypeptide(L)'
;MNALLRTVLFATCAMAASSVQAPAQSLGDAAAGRAIATAECVQCHRISERDNDPDRTPPDFGAVANMPSFTELSMRVFLQTPHGQMPRLQFTQPELDDIIAYLASLKRR
;
A
#
# COMPACT_ATOMS: atom_id res chain seq x y z
N MET A 1 27.70 -53.53 24.77
CA MET A 1 27.87 -52.76 23.53
C MET A 1 26.50 -52.36 23.07
N ASN A 2 25.97 -51.22 23.18
CA ASN A 2 26.43 -49.94 23.56
C ASN A 2 25.17 -49.03 23.75
N ALA A 3 24.71 -48.90 24.97
CA ALA A 3 23.59 -47.95 25.25
C ALA A 3 24.02 -46.48 25.09
N LEU A 4 25.33 -46.24 25.06
CA LEU A 4 25.87 -44.87 24.94
C LEU A 4 25.91 -44.30 23.51
N LEU A 5 25.70 -45.14 22.48
CA LEU A 5 25.77 -44.70 21.08
C LEU A 5 24.40 -44.28 20.53
N ARG A 6 23.31 -44.55 21.28
CA ARG A 6 21.94 -44.21 20.86
C ARG A 6 21.47 -42.83 21.36
N THR A 7 22.17 -42.22 22.31
CA THR A 7 21.78 -40.93 22.88
C THR A 7 22.37 -39.71 22.16
N VAL A 8 23.30 -39.89 21.24
CA VAL A 8 23.97 -38.78 20.51
C VAL A 8 23.26 -38.41 19.20
N LEU A 9 22.31 -39.23 18.71
CA LEU A 9 21.69 -39.03 17.40
C LEU A 9 20.37 -38.24 17.41
N PHE A 10 19.88 -37.80 18.57
CA PHE A 10 18.62 -37.06 18.67
C PHE A 10 18.78 -35.55 19.05
N ALA A 11 19.99 -35.04 19.12
CA ALA A 11 20.26 -33.70 19.63
C ALA A 11 20.51 -32.62 18.54
N THR A 12 20.26 -32.92 17.25
CA THR A 12 20.60 -31.97 16.18
C THR A 12 19.47 -31.79 15.16
N CYS A 13 18.30 -31.34 15.57
CA CYS A 13 17.32 -30.82 14.59
C CYS A 13 16.31 -29.85 15.22
N ALA A 14 16.79 -28.91 16.04
CA ALA A 14 16.01 -27.76 16.42
C ALA A 14 16.62 -26.50 15.78
N MET A 15 16.75 -26.49 14.46
CA MET A 15 16.91 -25.23 13.73
C MET A 15 15.56 -24.54 13.75
N ALA A 16 15.40 -23.61 14.67
CA ALA A 16 14.32 -22.65 14.67
C ALA A 16 14.37 -21.91 13.31
N ALA A 17 13.47 -22.25 12.42
CA ALA A 17 13.22 -21.50 11.22
C ALA A 17 12.61 -20.15 11.66
N SER A 18 13.46 -19.17 11.94
CA SER A 18 13.04 -17.79 12.08
C SER A 18 12.54 -17.35 10.71
N SER A 19 11.22 -17.42 10.49
CA SER A 19 10.59 -16.84 9.32
C SER A 19 10.76 -15.33 9.41
N VAL A 20 11.78 -14.81 8.73
CA VAL A 20 11.91 -13.38 8.48
C VAL A 20 10.75 -13.02 7.56
N GLN A 21 9.67 -12.50 8.13
CA GLN A 21 8.61 -11.89 7.36
C GLN A 21 9.18 -10.61 6.76
N ALA A 22 9.55 -10.65 5.49
CA ALA A 22 9.83 -9.42 4.76
C ALA A 22 8.54 -8.57 4.76
N PRO A 23 8.60 -7.29 5.17
CA PRO A 23 7.45 -6.41 5.02
C PRO A 23 7.09 -6.39 3.53
N ALA A 24 5.79 -6.54 3.23
CA ALA A 24 5.29 -6.34 1.87
C ALA A 24 5.62 -4.89 1.48
N GLN A 25 6.65 -4.73 0.66
CA GLN A 25 7.04 -3.41 0.16
C GLN A 25 5.97 -2.98 -0.85
N SER A 26 5.39 -1.79 -0.68
CA SER A 26 4.62 -1.17 -1.73
C SER A 26 5.50 -1.04 -2.97
N LEU A 27 4.95 -1.33 -4.15
CA LEU A 27 5.70 -1.27 -5.41
C LEU A 27 6.13 0.16 -5.79
N GLY A 28 5.66 1.19 -5.08
CA GLY A 28 5.89 2.61 -5.39
C GLY A 28 6.49 3.41 -4.23
N ASP A 29 6.93 4.62 -4.55
CA ASP A 29 7.45 5.62 -3.62
C ASP A 29 6.34 6.61 -3.24
N ALA A 30 5.98 6.63 -1.95
CA ALA A 30 4.94 7.52 -1.44
C ALA A 30 5.31 9.01 -1.54
N ALA A 31 6.59 9.37 -1.48
CA ALA A 31 7.02 10.77 -1.63
C ALA A 31 6.89 11.22 -3.09
N ALA A 32 7.26 10.37 -4.04
CA ALA A 32 7.03 10.62 -5.47
C ALA A 32 5.53 10.70 -5.77
N GLY A 33 4.72 9.78 -5.22
CA GLY A 33 3.27 9.81 -5.36
C GLY A 33 2.63 11.08 -4.80
N ARG A 34 3.13 11.59 -3.66
CA ARG A 34 2.69 12.88 -3.13
C ARG A 34 3.03 14.04 -4.08
N ALA A 35 4.20 14.02 -4.70
CA ALA A 35 4.58 15.04 -5.66
C ALA A 35 3.65 15.06 -6.89
N ILE A 36 3.32 13.87 -7.43
CA ILE A 36 2.36 13.72 -8.53
C ILE A 36 0.96 14.22 -8.08
N ALA A 37 0.49 13.81 -6.92
CA ALA A 37 -0.81 14.23 -6.39
C ALA A 37 -0.85 15.77 -6.19
N THR A 38 0.25 16.39 -5.78
CA THR A 38 0.36 17.84 -5.65
C THR A 38 0.29 18.56 -7.00
N ALA A 39 0.82 17.96 -8.04
CA ALA A 39 0.77 18.53 -9.39
C ALA A 39 -0.61 18.36 -10.06
N GLU A 40 -1.22 17.18 -9.92
CA GLU A 40 -2.34 16.77 -10.76
C GLU A 40 -3.69 16.71 -10.02
N CYS A 41 -3.70 16.54 -8.69
CA CYS A 41 -4.92 16.20 -7.96
C CYS A 41 -5.45 17.33 -7.06
N VAL A 42 -4.60 18.26 -6.60
CA VAL A 42 -4.98 19.30 -5.62
C VAL A 42 -6.00 20.28 -6.13
N GLN A 43 -6.19 20.42 -7.43
CA GLN A 43 -7.19 21.31 -8.01
C GLN A 43 -8.63 20.89 -7.62
N CYS A 44 -8.83 19.60 -7.36
CA CYS A 44 -10.13 19.04 -7.03
C CYS A 44 -10.15 18.34 -5.68
N HIS A 45 -9.09 17.62 -5.32
CA HIS A 45 -8.99 16.85 -4.08
C HIS A 45 -8.18 17.57 -3.00
N ARG A 46 -8.56 17.39 -1.75
CA ARG A 46 -7.65 17.65 -0.63
C ARG A 46 -6.82 16.37 -0.42
N ILE A 47 -5.51 16.50 -0.45
CA ILE A 47 -4.58 15.36 -0.51
C ILE A 47 -3.84 15.09 0.80
N SER A 48 -3.94 15.96 1.79
CA SER A 48 -3.22 15.83 3.06
C SER A 48 -3.76 14.68 3.90
N GLU A 49 -2.91 14.10 4.73
CA GLU A 49 -3.29 13.09 5.73
C GLU A 49 -4.34 13.58 6.76
N ARG A 50 -4.43 14.91 6.95
CA ARG A 50 -5.40 15.54 7.85
C ARG A 50 -6.78 15.61 7.23
N ASP A 51 -6.86 15.59 5.91
CA ASP A 51 -8.10 15.71 5.16
C ASP A 51 -8.76 14.34 5.07
N ASN A 52 -9.91 14.20 5.73
CA ASN A 52 -10.60 12.92 5.83
C ASN A 52 -12.11 13.10 5.91
N ASP A 53 -12.65 13.91 5.00
CA ASP A 53 -14.09 14.13 4.88
C ASP A 53 -14.67 13.17 3.84
N PRO A 54 -15.46 12.16 4.26
CA PRO A 54 -16.04 11.17 3.34
C PRO A 54 -17.20 11.75 2.53
N ASP A 55 -17.83 12.84 2.99
CA ASP A 55 -19.01 13.44 2.36
C ASP A 55 -18.63 14.51 1.33
N ARG A 56 -17.36 14.89 1.27
CA ARG A 56 -16.85 15.85 0.30
C ARG A 56 -16.85 15.26 -1.12
N THR A 57 -17.21 16.08 -2.09
CA THR A 57 -17.16 15.72 -3.53
C THR A 57 -16.24 16.69 -4.29
N PRO A 58 -15.16 16.22 -4.90
CA PRO A 58 -14.61 14.87 -4.82
C PRO A 58 -14.05 14.54 -3.42
N PRO A 59 -13.96 13.26 -3.04
CA PRO A 59 -13.56 12.87 -1.69
C PRO A 59 -12.11 13.25 -1.37
N ASP A 60 -11.84 13.47 -0.11
CA ASP A 60 -10.47 13.66 0.37
C ASP A 60 -9.64 12.38 0.25
N PHE A 61 -8.34 12.50 0.01
CA PHE A 61 -7.45 11.33 -0.11
C PHE A 61 -7.38 10.50 1.17
N GLY A 62 -7.41 11.15 2.34
CA GLY A 62 -7.49 10.43 3.61
C GLY A 62 -8.79 9.62 3.74
N ALA A 63 -9.92 10.15 3.26
CA ALA A 63 -11.19 9.41 3.23
C ALA A 63 -11.11 8.21 2.28
N VAL A 64 -10.57 8.39 1.08
CA VAL A 64 -10.36 7.31 0.10
C VAL A 64 -9.47 6.21 0.69
N ALA A 65 -8.35 6.57 1.31
CA ALA A 65 -7.41 5.63 1.90
C ALA A 65 -8.03 4.77 3.02
N ASN A 66 -9.03 5.31 3.72
CA ASN A 66 -9.68 4.63 4.84
C ASN A 66 -11.01 3.96 4.49
N MET A 67 -11.39 3.92 3.20
CA MET A 67 -12.56 3.15 2.75
C MET A 67 -12.36 1.65 2.98
N PRO A 68 -13.39 0.90 3.39
CA PRO A 68 -13.29 -0.55 3.54
C PRO A 68 -12.86 -1.29 2.27
N SER A 69 -13.19 -0.74 1.10
CA SER A 69 -12.85 -1.29 -0.22
C SER A 69 -11.44 -0.92 -0.69
N PHE A 70 -10.69 -0.13 0.08
CA PHE A 70 -9.35 0.29 -0.33
C PHE A 70 -8.38 -0.88 -0.34
N THR A 71 -7.88 -1.22 -1.51
CA THR A 71 -6.73 -2.08 -1.76
C THR A 71 -5.89 -1.45 -2.86
N GLU A 72 -4.60 -1.77 -2.93
CA GLU A 72 -3.74 -1.27 -4.02
C GLU A 72 -4.28 -1.68 -5.39
N LEU A 73 -4.79 -2.90 -5.52
CA LEU A 73 -5.39 -3.39 -6.76
C LEU A 73 -6.68 -2.63 -7.12
N SER A 74 -7.56 -2.39 -6.14
CA SER A 74 -8.79 -1.63 -6.41
C SER A 74 -8.49 -0.20 -6.85
N MET A 75 -7.49 0.44 -6.25
CA MET A 75 -7.06 1.78 -6.65
C MET A 75 -6.45 1.81 -8.04
N ARG A 76 -5.66 0.80 -8.40
CA ARG A 76 -5.11 0.68 -9.76
C ARG A 76 -6.22 0.61 -10.81
N VAL A 77 -7.20 -0.24 -10.59
CA VAL A 77 -8.35 -0.36 -11.50
C VAL A 77 -9.14 0.95 -11.54
N PHE A 78 -9.40 1.55 -10.38
CA PHE A 78 -10.20 2.77 -10.27
C PHE A 78 -9.55 3.97 -10.99
N LEU A 79 -8.25 4.19 -10.81
CA LEU A 79 -7.52 5.29 -11.44
C LEU A 79 -7.39 5.14 -12.97
N GLN A 80 -7.45 3.91 -13.48
CA GLN A 80 -7.41 3.62 -14.91
C GLN A 80 -8.80 3.57 -15.56
N THR A 81 -9.87 3.60 -14.75
CA THR A 81 -11.25 3.51 -15.23
C THR A 81 -11.91 4.89 -15.17
N PRO A 82 -12.59 5.35 -16.23
CA PRO A 82 -13.34 6.59 -16.16
C PRO A 82 -14.39 6.53 -15.05
N HIS A 83 -14.44 7.54 -14.19
CA HIS A 83 -15.42 7.62 -13.12
C HIS A 83 -15.79 9.06 -12.80
N GLY A 84 -17.07 9.29 -12.55
CA GLY A 84 -17.60 10.60 -12.21
C GLY A 84 -17.16 11.71 -13.16
N GLN A 85 -16.80 12.84 -12.61
CA GLN A 85 -16.29 14.01 -13.34
C GLN A 85 -14.76 14.11 -13.31
N MET A 86 -14.06 13.11 -12.80
CA MET A 86 -12.60 13.10 -12.78
C MET A 86 -12.05 13.03 -14.20
N PRO A 87 -11.15 13.96 -14.60
CA PRO A 87 -10.53 13.91 -15.90
C PRO A 87 -9.74 12.61 -16.08
N ARG A 88 -9.68 12.13 -17.31
CA ARG A 88 -8.89 10.93 -17.65
C ARG A 88 -7.40 11.28 -17.66
N LEU A 89 -6.75 11.09 -16.54
CA LEU A 89 -5.30 11.26 -16.42
C LEU A 89 -4.56 10.02 -16.96
N GLN A 90 -3.47 10.27 -17.66
CA GLN A 90 -2.65 9.21 -18.27
C GLN A 90 -1.39 9.05 -17.42
N PHE A 91 -1.35 8.03 -16.58
CA PHE A 91 -0.19 7.70 -15.77
C PHE A 91 0.54 6.47 -16.30
N THR A 92 1.85 6.49 -16.25
CA THR A 92 2.67 5.29 -16.44
C THR A 92 2.48 4.33 -15.26
N GLN A 93 2.86 3.06 -15.43
CA GLN A 93 2.74 2.10 -14.34
C GLN A 93 3.54 2.48 -13.08
N PRO A 94 4.80 2.98 -13.18
CA PRO A 94 5.52 3.50 -12.01
C PRO A 94 4.80 4.67 -11.32
N GLU A 95 4.27 5.63 -12.06
CA GLU A 95 3.52 6.74 -11.49
C GLU A 95 2.26 6.28 -10.75
N LEU A 96 1.55 5.28 -11.29
CA LEU A 96 0.43 4.65 -10.60
C LEU A 96 0.86 3.97 -9.31
N ASP A 97 1.98 3.25 -9.33
CA ASP A 97 2.57 2.62 -8.14
C ASP A 97 2.87 3.66 -7.06
N ASP A 98 3.47 4.78 -7.44
CA ASP A 98 3.81 5.88 -6.54
C ASP A 98 2.55 6.54 -5.95
N ILE A 99 1.55 6.87 -6.77
CA ILE A 99 0.28 7.46 -6.32
C ILE A 99 -0.43 6.52 -5.33
N ILE A 100 -0.49 5.22 -5.65
CA ILE A 100 -1.12 4.21 -4.80
C ILE A 100 -0.35 4.06 -3.48
N ALA A 101 0.99 4.08 -3.51
CA ALA A 101 1.82 4.07 -2.32
C ALA A 101 1.56 5.30 -1.43
N TYR A 102 1.39 6.47 -2.04
CA TYR A 102 1.02 7.68 -1.29
C TYR A 102 -0.36 7.53 -0.64
N LEU A 103 -1.39 7.12 -1.39
CA LEU A 103 -2.72 6.87 -0.83
C LEU A 103 -2.66 5.85 0.31
N ALA A 104 -1.95 4.75 0.14
CA ALA A 104 -1.79 3.72 1.18
C ALA A 104 -1.12 4.28 2.45
N SER A 105 -0.20 5.24 2.31
CA SER A 105 0.46 5.90 3.44
C SER A 105 -0.47 6.76 4.30
N LEU A 106 -1.61 7.20 3.75
CA LEU A 106 -2.64 7.97 4.45
C LEU A 106 -3.62 7.10 5.26
N LYS A 107 -3.47 5.79 5.18
CA LYS A 107 -4.32 4.86 5.92
C LYS A 107 -4.07 4.98 7.42
N ARG A 108 -5.13 5.20 8.19
CA ARG A 108 -5.06 5.20 9.66
C ARG A 108 -4.89 3.78 10.17
N ARG A 109 -4.00 3.63 11.14
CA ARG A 109 -3.78 2.37 11.86
C ARG A 109 -4.76 2.23 13.01
#